data_92f6fd75da50cf8b16f0a097c021db2a
#
_entry.id   92f6fd75da50cf8b16f0a097c021db2a
#
_cell.length_a   1.000
_cell.length_b   1.000
_cell.length_c   1.000
_cell.angle_alpha   90.00
_cell.angle_beta   90.00
_cell.angle_gamma   90.00
#
_symmetry.space_group_name_H-M   'P 1'
#
loop_
_entity.id
_entity.type
_entity.pdbx_description
1 polymer ?
#
loop_
_entity_poly.entity_id
_entity_poly.type
_entity_poly.pdbx_seq_one_letter_code
_entity_poly.pdbx_strand_id
1 'polypeptide(L)'
;MFRLKKIAFTMLALLMLLLAIHPGYGQASAESASGTDGQKTITVGLSADFAPYEFRITVDGKSKIVGSDVMIAEQIAADMGAQLKIEDIAFDSLIPALQSGRIDMIISGMTPTDERRQNVDFSDLYYTSRQVILTRAEDADKYKTMAALDGETIGVQSGSIQEEIANGIPNAKVTSVKSISDVVSQLTSGRVNVAVFEGPVAEAQVKNRKGLAIADAVPEDSDTPMAIAVAKGNTELVAEINKTLTRLNAEKAVDGYIQQANEMNSGETAPSNIFSFFWKYRGFYADGVKYTLLLSALGVLFGFLIGLLIALLRLSGVKILKWIAVAYTEVLRGTPMLVQLLIIHYGIATAFDIKFTVLQSGIITLSINSSAYLAEIFRAGIQGVDKGQMEAARSLGMPRGMAMRTIIIPQAIKSVLPAIGNEFVVIIKESSIVSFIGVADLMFQANAVRTLTYSGLYPLVIAAGIYLIMTLILSKLLNVFERRLSAGDNR
;
A
#
# COMPACT_ATOMS: atom_id res chain seq x y z
N MET A 1 8.98 22.88 -35.32
CA MET A 1 10.01 21.95 -34.85
C MET A 1 10.65 22.38 -33.54
N PHE A 2 11.05 23.63 -33.31
CA PHE A 2 11.69 24.15 -32.09
C PHE A 2 10.79 24.05 -30.84
N ARG A 3 9.47 24.26 -30.95
CA ARG A 3 8.52 24.16 -29.82
C ARG A 3 8.31 22.71 -29.34
N LEU A 4 8.29 21.75 -30.24
CA LEU A 4 8.14 20.31 -29.87
C LEU A 4 9.36 19.78 -29.09
N LYS A 5 10.59 20.17 -29.50
CA LYS A 5 11.81 19.81 -28.78
C LYS A 5 11.84 20.38 -27.36
N LYS A 6 11.37 21.64 -27.16
CA LYS A 6 11.23 22.22 -25.81
C LYS A 6 10.20 21.49 -24.97
N ILE A 7 9.06 21.11 -25.53
CA ILE A 7 8.00 20.37 -24.82
C ILE A 7 8.49 18.97 -24.42
N ALA A 8 9.13 18.24 -25.34
CA ALA A 8 9.72 16.94 -25.03
C ALA A 8 10.83 17.03 -23.97
N PHE A 9 11.68 18.06 -24.04
CA PHE A 9 12.71 18.31 -23.04
C PHE A 9 12.11 18.66 -21.67
N THR A 10 11.01 19.44 -21.63
CA THR A 10 10.32 19.77 -20.37
C THR A 10 9.65 18.53 -19.76
N MET A 11 9.06 17.64 -20.58
CA MET A 11 8.51 16.38 -20.12
C MET A 11 9.60 15.45 -19.55
N LEU A 12 10.74 15.35 -20.25
CA LEU A 12 11.87 14.55 -19.80
C LEU A 12 12.49 15.14 -18.53
N ALA A 13 12.62 16.46 -18.42
CA ALA A 13 13.09 17.14 -17.22
C ALA A 13 12.12 16.98 -16.04
N LEU A 14 10.79 16.98 -16.27
CA LEU A 14 9.79 16.75 -15.25
C LEU A 14 9.80 15.29 -14.76
N LEU A 15 9.98 14.33 -15.70
CA LEU A 15 10.14 12.91 -15.36
C LEU A 15 11.45 12.68 -14.59
N MET A 16 12.54 13.35 -15.00
CA MET A 16 13.82 13.31 -14.28
C MET A 16 13.71 13.94 -12.88
N LEU A 17 12.91 15.00 -12.72
CA LEU A 17 12.65 15.63 -11.42
C LEU A 17 11.84 14.70 -10.50
N LEU A 18 10.85 13.96 -11.04
CA LEU A 18 10.10 12.93 -10.32
C LEU A 18 11.01 11.76 -9.90
N LEU A 19 11.96 11.38 -10.74
CA LEU A 19 12.94 10.34 -10.45
C LEU A 19 14.04 10.82 -9.47
N ALA A 20 14.34 12.13 -9.45
CA ALA A 20 15.34 12.74 -8.58
C ALA A 20 14.86 13.01 -7.14
N ILE A 21 13.61 12.70 -6.81
CA ILE A 21 13.14 12.71 -5.42
C ILE A 21 13.84 11.58 -4.68
N HIS A 22 15.06 11.88 -4.20
CA HIS A 22 15.83 10.95 -3.38
C HIS A 22 15.09 10.71 -2.04
N PRO A 23 15.11 9.49 -1.50
CA PRO A 23 14.38 9.12 -0.29
C PRO A 23 15.06 9.66 0.97
N GLY A 24 15.17 11.00 1.07
CA GLY A 24 15.59 11.64 2.32
C GLY A 24 14.47 11.73 3.35
N TYR A 25 13.22 11.39 2.98
CA TYR A 25 12.04 11.49 3.83
C TYR A 25 11.14 10.29 3.61
N GLY A 26 11.37 9.21 4.34
CA GLY A 26 10.49 8.04 4.22
C GLY A 26 10.92 6.82 5.01
N GLN A 27 11.75 7.00 6.03
CA GLN A 27 11.98 5.98 7.05
C GLN A 27 11.35 6.44 8.36
N ALA A 28 10.07 6.17 8.52
CA ALA A 28 9.52 6.03 9.86
C ALA A 28 10.07 4.71 10.41
N SER A 29 11.04 4.83 11.31
CA SER A 29 11.69 3.79 12.10
C SER A 29 12.83 2.99 11.41
N ALA A 30 13.83 3.70 10.92
CA ALA A 30 15.21 3.29 11.08
C ALA A 30 15.99 4.57 11.37
N GLU A 31 16.27 4.80 12.63
CA GLU A 31 17.21 5.82 13.07
C GLU A 31 18.60 5.43 12.58
N SER A 32 19.29 6.41 11.98
CA SER A 32 20.69 6.48 11.67
C SER A 32 21.27 5.47 10.68
N ALA A 33 21.44 5.93 9.44
CA ALA A 33 22.67 5.67 8.75
C ALA A 33 23.11 6.94 8.03
N SER A 34 23.81 7.81 8.73
CA SER A 34 24.86 8.60 8.11
C SER A 34 25.85 7.60 7.54
N GLY A 35 26.06 7.64 6.23
CA GLY A 35 26.87 6.70 5.51
C GLY A 35 28.24 6.47 6.15
N THR A 36 28.54 5.22 6.29
CA THR A 36 29.90 4.68 6.23
C THR A 36 29.85 3.53 5.26
N ASP A 37 30.40 3.83 4.09
CA ASP A 37 31.15 2.96 3.20
C ASP A 37 30.85 1.45 3.21
N GLY A 38 30.25 0.94 2.09
CA GLY A 38 30.48 -0.44 1.64
C GLY A 38 29.66 -1.57 2.28
N GLN A 39 28.77 -1.33 3.23
CA GLN A 39 28.03 -2.43 3.84
C GLN A 39 26.87 -2.89 2.96
N LYS A 40 26.88 -4.17 2.58
CA LYS A 40 25.82 -4.84 1.81
C LYS A 40 24.48 -4.73 2.58
N THR A 41 23.42 -4.33 1.91
CA THR A 41 22.06 -4.33 2.50
C THR A 41 21.29 -5.51 1.93
N ILE A 42 20.57 -6.25 2.79
CA ILE A 42 19.62 -7.28 2.39
C ILE A 42 18.20 -6.82 2.75
N THR A 43 17.33 -6.78 1.75
CA THR A 43 15.93 -6.35 1.92
C THR A 43 15.02 -7.55 2.02
N VAL A 44 14.31 -7.67 3.12
CA VAL A 44 13.41 -8.77 3.43
C VAL A 44 11.96 -8.32 3.33
N GLY A 45 11.16 -9.04 2.54
CA GLY A 45 9.71 -8.86 2.49
C GLY A 45 9.00 -9.83 3.45
N LEU A 46 8.02 -9.31 4.18
CA LEU A 46 7.15 -10.07 5.08
C LEU A 46 5.79 -9.39 5.21
N SER A 47 4.79 -10.10 5.76
CA SER A 47 3.45 -9.54 6.05
C SER A 47 3.27 -9.42 7.56
N ALA A 48 3.46 -8.22 8.12
CA ALA A 48 3.57 -7.97 9.56
C ALA A 48 2.22 -8.04 10.32
N ASP A 49 1.39 -9.02 10.00
CA ASP A 49 0.12 -9.33 10.66
C ASP A 49 -0.01 -10.82 11.07
N PHE A 50 1.10 -11.55 11.07
CA PHE A 50 1.16 -13.01 11.21
C PHE A 50 1.88 -13.45 12.49
N ALA A 51 1.41 -12.95 13.66
CA ALA A 51 1.98 -13.31 14.96
C ALA A 51 1.82 -14.82 15.24
N PRO A 52 2.87 -15.49 15.77
CA PRO A 52 4.09 -14.97 16.37
C PRO A 52 5.28 -14.82 15.39
N TYR A 53 5.10 -15.10 14.10
CA TYR A 53 6.19 -15.14 13.14
C TYR A 53 6.68 -13.72 12.79
N GLU A 54 5.79 -12.84 12.35
CA GLU A 54 6.06 -11.42 12.10
C GLU A 54 4.83 -10.56 12.45
N PHE A 55 5.04 -9.61 13.34
CA PHE A 55 3.97 -8.72 13.80
C PHE A 55 4.51 -7.40 14.32
N ARG A 56 3.61 -6.47 14.55
CA ARG A 56 3.97 -5.15 15.06
C ARG A 56 3.78 -5.07 16.56
N ILE A 57 4.71 -4.38 17.23
CA ILE A 57 4.57 -3.95 18.63
C ILE A 57 4.83 -2.45 18.73
N THR A 58 4.43 -1.85 19.86
CA THR A 58 4.75 -0.47 20.17
C THR A 58 5.94 -0.41 21.13
N VAL A 59 7.02 0.24 20.70
CA VAL A 59 8.18 0.51 21.55
C VAL A 59 8.39 2.03 21.55
N ASP A 60 8.36 2.65 22.72
CA ASP A 60 8.50 4.12 22.89
C ASP A 60 7.55 4.94 21.99
N GLY A 61 6.31 4.46 21.80
CA GLY A 61 5.30 5.11 20.98
C GLY A 61 5.50 4.98 19.46
N LYS A 62 6.51 4.21 19.02
CA LYS A 62 6.79 3.91 17.62
C LYS A 62 6.44 2.45 17.30
N SER A 63 6.03 2.18 16.06
CA SER A 63 5.82 0.83 15.56
C SER A 63 7.15 0.15 15.28
N LYS A 64 7.32 -1.08 15.78
CA LYS A 64 8.44 -1.97 15.45
C LYS A 64 7.88 -3.31 14.97
N ILE A 65 8.45 -3.86 13.90
CA ILE A 65 8.16 -5.23 13.44
C ILE A 65 9.08 -6.17 14.20
N VAL A 66 8.51 -7.23 14.77
CA VAL A 66 9.19 -8.25 15.55
C VAL A 66 8.58 -9.61 15.25
N GLY A 67 9.19 -10.68 15.75
CA GLY A 67 8.68 -12.05 15.61
C GLY A 67 9.79 -13.03 15.27
N SER A 68 9.47 -14.32 15.24
CA SER A 68 10.47 -15.37 14.98
C SER A 68 11.12 -15.24 13.60
N ASP A 69 10.34 -14.90 12.56
CA ASP A 69 10.84 -14.73 11.20
C ASP A 69 11.76 -13.50 11.10
N VAL A 70 11.47 -12.45 11.87
CA VAL A 70 12.35 -11.28 11.99
C VAL A 70 13.67 -11.66 12.65
N MET A 71 13.63 -12.46 13.74
CA MET A 71 14.86 -12.92 14.42
C MET A 71 15.71 -13.81 13.50
N ILE A 72 15.09 -14.69 12.70
CA ILE A 72 15.79 -15.49 11.69
C ILE A 72 16.44 -14.56 10.64
N ALA A 73 15.70 -13.57 10.14
CA ALA A 73 16.21 -12.61 9.16
C ALA A 73 17.39 -11.78 9.72
N GLU A 74 17.35 -11.38 10.99
CA GLU A 74 18.44 -10.70 11.70
C GLU A 74 19.70 -11.58 11.76
N GLN A 75 19.56 -12.89 12.04
CA GLN A 75 20.68 -13.84 12.05
C GLN A 75 21.28 -14.03 10.65
N ILE A 76 20.44 -14.17 9.62
CA ILE A 76 20.91 -14.29 8.23
C ILE A 76 21.69 -13.05 7.83
N ALA A 77 21.14 -11.85 8.08
CA ALA A 77 21.81 -10.60 7.76
C ALA A 77 23.16 -10.44 8.50
N ALA A 78 23.21 -10.82 9.79
CA ALA A 78 24.42 -10.79 10.61
C ALA A 78 25.50 -11.76 10.07
N ASP A 79 25.13 -13.00 9.76
CA ASP A 79 26.07 -14.02 9.21
C ASP A 79 26.60 -13.60 7.82
N MET A 80 25.79 -12.87 7.03
CA MET A 80 26.21 -12.29 5.74
C MET A 80 26.99 -10.97 5.86
N GLY A 81 27.15 -10.42 7.06
CA GLY A 81 27.74 -9.09 7.25
C GLY A 81 26.95 -7.97 6.59
N ALA A 82 25.64 -8.14 6.41
CA ALA A 82 24.74 -7.21 5.74
C ALA A 82 23.88 -6.44 6.74
N GLN A 83 23.43 -5.25 6.32
CA GLN A 83 22.38 -4.52 7.04
C GLN A 83 21.00 -5.06 6.65
N LEU A 84 20.19 -5.43 7.65
CA LEU A 84 18.81 -5.85 7.42
C LEU A 84 17.90 -4.66 7.16
N LYS A 85 17.12 -4.73 6.08
CA LYS A 85 16.01 -3.85 5.80
C LYS A 85 14.74 -4.67 5.68
N ILE A 86 13.70 -4.33 6.44
CA ILE A 86 12.40 -5.03 6.39
C ILE A 86 11.39 -4.18 5.61
N GLU A 87 10.67 -4.81 4.68
CA GLU A 87 9.54 -4.23 3.99
C GLU A 87 8.26 -5.01 4.31
N ASP A 88 7.27 -4.31 4.90
CA ASP A 88 5.95 -4.85 5.17
C ASP A 88 5.07 -4.76 3.93
N ILE A 89 4.71 -5.91 3.39
CA ILE A 89 4.01 -6.06 2.11
C ILE A 89 2.87 -7.06 2.32
N ALA A 90 1.70 -6.84 1.71
CA ALA A 90 0.62 -7.82 1.75
C ALA A 90 1.09 -9.19 1.20
N PHE A 91 0.69 -10.28 1.84
CA PHE A 91 1.21 -11.63 1.57
C PHE A 91 1.12 -12.01 0.08
N ASP A 92 -0.02 -11.74 -0.57
CA ASP A 92 -0.26 -11.98 -2.00
C ASP A 92 0.66 -11.19 -2.95
N SER A 93 1.31 -10.17 -2.43
CA SER A 93 2.20 -9.27 -3.18
C SER A 93 3.69 -9.53 -2.93
N LEU A 94 4.05 -10.47 -2.05
CA LEU A 94 5.44 -10.79 -1.71
C LEU A 94 6.21 -11.38 -2.90
N ILE A 95 5.65 -12.40 -3.58
CA ILE A 95 6.31 -13.02 -4.75
C ILE A 95 6.48 -12.01 -5.89
N PRO A 96 5.48 -11.22 -6.29
CA PRO A 96 5.68 -10.12 -7.24
C PRO A 96 6.76 -9.11 -6.82
N ALA A 97 6.86 -8.78 -5.54
CA ALA A 97 7.90 -7.87 -5.04
C ALA A 97 9.31 -8.49 -5.16
N LEU A 98 9.43 -9.80 -4.91
CA LEU A 98 10.68 -10.54 -5.07
C LEU A 98 11.09 -10.64 -6.55
N GLN A 99 10.15 -10.97 -7.43
CA GLN A 99 10.40 -11.06 -8.89
C GLN A 99 10.81 -9.73 -9.51
N SER A 100 10.28 -8.61 -9.00
CA SER A 100 10.65 -7.26 -9.45
C SER A 100 11.99 -6.77 -8.85
N GLY A 101 12.67 -7.59 -8.03
CA GLY A 101 13.94 -7.22 -7.38
C GLY A 101 13.80 -6.10 -6.36
N ARG A 102 12.59 -5.84 -5.86
CA ARG A 102 12.32 -4.88 -4.78
C ARG A 102 12.81 -5.38 -3.43
N ILE A 103 12.69 -6.68 -3.19
CA ILE A 103 13.18 -7.40 -2.02
C ILE A 103 14.11 -8.51 -2.48
N ASP A 104 15.05 -8.90 -1.63
CA ASP A 104 16.04 -9.92 -1.95
C ASP A 104 15.57 -11.31 -1.50
N MET A 105 14.79 -11.38 -0.42
CA MET A 105 14.19 -12.63 0.08
C MET A 105 12.83 -12.38 0.75
N ILE A 106 12.03 -13.44 0.85
CA ILE A 106 10.77 -13.48 1.61
C ILE A 106 10.95 -14.42 2.79
N ILE A 107 10.62 -13.93 4.00
CA ILE A 107 10.40 -14.77 5.17
C ILE A 107 9.09 -14.31 5.81
N SER A 108 8.05 -15.16 5.73
CA SER A 108 6.67 -14.83 6.13
C SER A 108 5.82 -16.10 6.24
N GLY A 109 6.30 -17.10 6.98
CA GLY A 109 5.62 -18.38 7.11
C GLY A 109 5.34 -19.08 5.77
N MET A 110 6.14 -18.83 4.73
CA MET A 110 5.81 -19.24 3.37
C MET A 110 6.08 -20.72 3.10
N THR A 111 5.02 -21.46 2.73
CA THR A 111 5.12 -22.87 2.33
C THR A 111 5.66 -22.99 0.90
N PRO A 112 6.68 -23.84 0.63
CA PRO A 112 7.27 -24.02 -0.69
C PRO A 112 6.46 -24.97 -1.58
N THR A 113 5.26 -24.53 -2.05
CA THR A 113 4.41 -25.33 -2.95
C THR A 113 5.04 -25.49 -4.34
N ASP A 114 4.62 -26.50 -5.11
CA ASP A 114 5.10 -26.71 -6.47
C ASP A 114 4.79 -25.53 -7.41
N GLU A 115 3.64 -24.89 -7.22
CA GLU A 115 3.27 -23.68 -7.95
C GLU A 115 4.25 -22.53 -7.67
N ARG A 116 4.55 -22.28 -6.39
CA ARG A 116 5.49 -21.21 -5.99
C ARG A 116 6.92 -21.50 -6.47
N ARG A 117 7.34 -22.80 -6.44
CA ARG A 117 8.65 -23.23 -6.95
C ARG A 117 8.85 -22.98 -8.45
N GLN A 118 7.80 -22.82 -9.22
CA GLN A 118 7.94 -22.41 -10.64
C GLN A 118 8.44 -20.97 -10.76
N ASN A 119 8.10 -20.11 -9.80
CA ASN A 119 8.32 -18.68 -9.82
C ASN A 119 9.52 -18.19 -8.99
N VAL A 120 9.87 -18.92 -7.93
CA VAL A 120 10.92 -18.57 -6.96
C VAL A 120 11.70 -19.82 -6.54
N ASP A 121 12.90 -19.65 -5.98
CA ASP A 121 13.64 -20.72 -5.33
C ASP A 121 13.49 -20.60 -3.81
N PHE A 122 13.66 -21.73 -3.12
CA PHE A 122 13.48 -21.82 -1.67
C PHE A 122 14.74 -22.32 -0.99
N SER A 123 14.94 -21.85 0.24
CA SER A 123 15.91 -22.40 1.19
C SER A 123 15.51 -23.81 1.67
N ASP A 124 16.35 -24.39 2.53
CA ASP A 124 15.95 -25.45 3.43
C ASP A 124 14.82 -25.00 4.36
N LEU A 125 14.09 -25.98 4.93
CA LEU A 125 12.99 -25.69 5.85
C LEU A 125 13.54 -25.15 7.17
N TYR A 126 12.88 -24.10 7.69
CA TYR A 126 13.23 -23.56 9.01
C TYR A 126 12.22 -23.91 10.10
N TYR A 127 10.97 -24.24 9.72
CA TYR A 127 9.91 -24.65 10.64
C TYR A 127 8.87 -25.50 9.93
N THR A 128 8.07 -26.25 10.68
CA THR A 128 6.86 -26.94 10.18
C THR A 128 5.72 -26.64 11.14
N SER A 129 4.65 -26.08 10.62
CA SER A 129 3.45 -25.74 11.38
C SER A 129 2.28 -26.64 11.01
N ARG A 130 1.25 -26.66 11.86
CA ARG A 130 0.01 -27.39 11.60
C ARG A 130 -1.13 -26.43 11.31
N GLN A 131 -1.93 -26.74 10.30
CA GLN A 131 -3.14 -26.01 9.99
C GLN A 131 -4.30 -26.41 10.91
N VAL A 132 -5.10 -25.45 11.34
CA VAL A 132 -6.24 -25.62 12.24
C VAL A 132 -7.44 -24.83 11.75
N ILE A 133 -8.62 -25.18 12.24
CA ILE A 133 -9.86 -24.47 11.98
C ILE A 133 -10.16 -23.54 13.15
N LEU A 134 -10.18 -22.24 12.90
CA LEU A 134 -10.58 -21.22 13.87
C LEU A 134 -12.08 -20.91 13.69
N THR A 135 -12.81 -20.82 14.80
CA THR A 135 -14.26 -20.55 14.80
C THR A 135 -14.64 -19.65 15.98
N ARG A 136 -15.90 -19.20 16.02
CA ARG A 136 -16.43 -18.58 17.25
C ARG A 136 -16.55 -19.61 18.35
N ALA A 137 -16.31 -19.23 19.60
CA ALA A 137 -16.32 -20.14 20.73
C ALA A 137 -17.69 -20.84 20.92
N GLU A 138 -18.78 -20.17 20.58
CA GLU A 138 -20.15 -20.71 20.62
C GLU A 138 -20.42 -21.77 19.56
N ASP A 139 -19.64 -21.78 18.47
CA ASP A 139 -19.79 -22.72 17.36
C ASP A 139 -18.77 -23.87 17.39
N ALA A 140 -17.84 -23.90 18.36
CA ALA A 140 -16.74 -24.86 18.37
C ALA A 140 -17.20 -26.32 18.33
N ASP A 141 -18.25 -26.66 19.07
CA ASP A 141 -18.82 -28.01 19.10
C ASP A 141 -19.47 -28.46 17.78
N LYS A 142 -19.77 -27.53 16.87
CA LYS A 142 -20.31 -27.82 15.54
C LYS A 142 -19.24 -28.41 14.61
N TYR A 143 -18.00 -28.02 14.76
CA TYR A 143 -16.91 -28.34 13.82
C TYR A 143 -15.93 -29.36 14.40
N LYS A 144 -16.42 -30.58 14.72
CA LYS A 144 -15.60 -31.68 15.27
C LYS A 144 -14.86 -32.49 14.21
N THR A 145 -15.31 -32.43 12.96
CA THR A 145 -14.72 -33.16 11.83
C THR A 145 -14.70 -32.28 10.59
N MET A 146 -13.81 -32.58 9.65
CA MET A 146 -13.75 -31.86 8.37
C MET A 146 -15.06 -31.96 7.55
N ALA A 147 -15.79 -33.06 7.68
CA ALA A 147 -17.10 -33.22 7.04
C ALA A 147 -18.13 -32.16 7.51
N ALA A 148 -17.99 -31.62 8.72
CA ALA A 148 -18.87 -30.57 9.22
C ALA A 148 -18.63 -29.20 8.54
N LEU A 149 -17.59 -29.07 7.73
CA LEU A 149 -17.27 -27.86 6.96
C LEU A 149 -17.90 -27.85 5.55
N ASP A 150 -18.57 -28.94 5.15
CA ASP A 150 -19.25 -29.03 3.85
C ASP A 150 -20.29 -27.91 3.71
N GLY A 151 -20.18 -27.11 2.64
CA GLY A 151 -21.05 -25.99 2.34
C GLY A 151 -20.87 -24.75 3.23
N GLU A 152 -19.93 -24.75 4.19
CA GLU A 152 -19.69 -23.62 5.09
C GLU A 152 -19.01 -22.44 4.39
N THR A 153 -19.17 -21.25 4.98
CA THR A 153 -18.44 -20.06 4.53
C THR A 153 -17.11 -19.96 5.28
N ILE A 154 -16.00 -20.02 4.55
CA ILE A 154 -14.65 -20.12 5.08
C ILE A 154 -13.86 -18.86 4.75
N GLY A 155 -13.32 -18.21 5.77
CA GLY A 155 -12.44 -17.05 5.63
C GLY A 155 -10.97 -17.46 5.55
N VAL A 156 -10.21 -16.88 4.62
CA VAL A 156 -8.78 -17.14 4.43
C VAL A 156 -8.03 -15.89 4.00
N GLN A 157 -6.70 -15.91 4.18
CA GLN A 157 -5.85 -14.88 3.59
C GLN A 157 -5.58 -15.18 2.12
N SER A 158 -5.68 -14.17 1.27
CA SER A 158 -5.46 -14.28 -0.17
C SER A 158 -4.04 -14.72 -0.52
N GLY A 159 -3.90 -15.67 -1.45
CA GLY A 159 -2.63 -16.22 -1.92
C GLY A 159 -1.92 -17.14 -0.91
N SER A 160 -2.59 -17.52 0.19
CA SER A 160 -2.04 -18.41 1.21
C SER A 160 -2.33 -19.89 0.92
N ILE A 161 -1.59 -20.79 1.59
CA ILE A 161 -1.89 -22.23 1.55
C ILE A 161 -3.26 -22.54 2.20
N GLN A 162 -3.71 -21.72 3.13
CA GLN A 162 -5.02 -21.82 3.76
C GLN A 162 -6.15 -21.63 2.74
N GLU A 163 -5.93 -20.79 1.72
CA GLU A 163 -6.88 -20.63 0.61
C GLU A 163 -6.97 -21.90 -0.25
N GLU A 164 -5.85 -22.56 -0.52
CA GLU A 164 -5.82 -23.83 -1.23
C GLU A 164 -6.54 -24.92 -0.43
N ILE A 165 -6.28 -25.03 0.88
CA ILE A 165 -6.96 -25.97 1.78
C ILE A 165 -8.48 -25.71 1.78
N ALA A 166 -8.91 -24.47 1.94
CA ALA A 166 -10.33 -24.11 1.98
C ALA A 166 -11.03 -24.42 0.65
N ASN A 167 -10.39 -24.18 -0.48
CA ASN A 167 -10.93 -24.52 -1.80
C ASN A 167 -11.04 -26.04 -2.04
N GLY A 168 -10.28 -26.86 -1.32
CA GLY A 168 -10.40 -28.33 -1.33
C GLY A 168 -11.58 -28.86 -0.52
N ILE A 169 -12.24 -28.05 0.32
CA ILE A 169 -13.38 -28.49 1.14
C ILE A 169 -14.65 -28.52 0.28
N PRO A 170 -15.42 -29.63 0.29
CA PRO A 170 -16.60 -29.78 -0.53
C PRO A 170 -17.63 -28.65 -0.32
N ASN A 171 -18.15 -28.10 -1.42
CA ASN A 171 -19.15 -27.04 -1.44
C ASN A 171 -18.84 -25.78 -0.61
N ALA A 172 -17.62 -25.61 -0.11
CA ALA A 172 -17.22 -24.47 0.70
C ALA A 172 -17.37 -23.16 -0.09
N LYS A 173 -17.81 -22.12 0.60
CA LYS A 173 -17.84 -20.74 0.08
C LYS A 173 -16.65 -19.98 0.62
N VAL A 174 -15.55 -20.00 -0.13
CA VAL A 174 -14.30 -19.37 0.30
C VAL A 174 -14.38 -17.86 0.13
N THR A 175 -14.01 -17.13 1.16
CA THR A 175 -13.90 -15.67 1.17
C THR A 175 -12.45 -15.30 1.48
N SER A 176 -11.74 -14.84 0.44
CA SER A 176 -10.34 -14.47 0.53
C SER A 176 -10.20 -12.97 0.78
N VAL A 177 -9.39 -12.60 1.78
CA VAL A 177 -9.08 -11.21 2.13
C VAL A 177 -7.58 -11.03 2.35
N LYS A 178 -7.09 -9.78 2.27
CA LYS A 178 -5.66 -9.51 2.25
C LYS A 178 -4.95 -9.68 3.60
N SER A 179 -5.64 -9.42 4.71
CA SER A 179 -5.01 -9.44 6.03
C SER A 179 -5.66 -10.46 6.96
N ILE A 180 -4.87 -11.02 7.86
CA ILE A 180 -5.34 -11.89 8.96
C ILE A 180 -6.39 -11.16 9.81
N SER A 181 -6.18 -9.88 10.10
CA SER A 181 -7.14 -9.07 10.86
C SER A 181 -8.50 -8.95 10.18
N ASP A 182 -8.55 -8.95 8.84
CA ASP A 182 -9.81 -8.93 8.09
C ASP A 182 -10.49 -10.30 8.15
N VAL A 183 -9.75 -11.41 8.01
CA VAL A 183 -10.30 -12.76 8.19
C VAL A 183 -10.98 -12.89 9.55
N VAL A 184 -10.27 -12.52 10.61
CA VAL A 184 -10.81 -12.60 11.98
C VAL A 184 -11.99 -11.65 12.20
N SER A 185 -11.98 -10.47 11.57
CA SER A 185 -13.12 -9.54 11.63
C SER A 185 -14.38 -10.11 10.95
N GLN A 186 -14.22 -10.82 9.84
CA GLN A 186 -15.32 -11.51 9.17
C GLN A 186 -15.85 -12.69 10.00
N LEU A 187 -14.95 -13.45 10.64
CA LEU A 187 -15.32 -14.54 11.54
C LEU A 187 -16.13 -14.03 12.73
N THR A 188 -15.62 -13.01 13.43
CA THR A 188 -16.28 -12.45 14.61
C THR A 188 -17.59 -11.74 14.29
N SER A 189 -17.77 -11.20 13.09
CA SER A 189 -19.01 -10.59 12.64
C SER A 189 -20.02 -11.58 12.06
N GLY A 190 -19.68 -12.87 11.97
CA GLY A 190 -20.55 -13.92 11.41
C GLY A 190 -20.68 -13.89 9.88
N ARG A 191 -19.81 -13.14 9.17
CA ARG A 191 -19.78 -13.15 7.70
C ARG A 191 -19.17 -14.43 7.15
N VAL A 192 -18.24 -15.02 7.88
CA VAL A 192 -17.73 -16.38 7.67
C VAL A 192 -17.97 -17.20 8.93
N ASN A 193 -18.11 -18.50 8.78
CA ASN A 193 -18.45 -19.41 9.88
C ASN A 193 -17.19 -19.96 10.53
N VAL A 194 -16.17 -20.22 9.72
CA VAL A 194 -14.86 -20.72 10.13
C VAL A 194 -13.77 -20.03 9.33
N ALA A 195 -12.52 -20.17 9.80
CA ALA A 195 -11.35 -19.73 9.07
C ALA A 195 -10.23 -20.76 9.20
N VAL A 196 -9.42 -20.93 8.15
CA VAL A 196 -8.24 -21.80 8.19
C VAL A 196 -7.04 -20.97 8.60
N PHE A 197 -6.29 -21.44 9.60
CA PHE A 197 -5.13 -20.76 10.17
C PHE A 197 -4.04 -21.75 10.52
N GLU A 198 -2.82 -21.25 10.63
CA GLU A 198 -1.77 -22.00 11.31
C GLU A 198 -1.99 -22.03 12.82
N GLY A 199 -1.61 -23.16 13.46
CA GLY A 199 -1.80 -23.37 14.89
C GLY A 199 -1.31 -22.23 15.76
N PRO A 200 -0.02 -21.84 15.72
CA PRO A 200 0.51 -20.73 16.50
C PRO A 200 -0.22 -19.40 16.27
N VAL A 201 -0.64 -19.13 15.02
CA VAL A 201 -1.40 -17.91 14.69
C VAL A 201 -2.81 -17.97 15.26
N ALA A 202 -3.50 -19.10 15.13
CA ALA A 202 -4.82 -19.31 15.74
C ALA A 202 -4.78 -19.18 17.26
N GLU A 203 -3.78 -19.78 17.91
CA GLU A 203 -3.55 -19.69 19.36
C GLU A 203 -3.35 -18.23 19.80
N ALA A 204 -2.57 -17.47 19.05
CA ALA A 204 -2.38 -16.04 19.28
C ALA A 204 -3.70 -15.26 19.18
N GLN A 205 -4.56 -15.58 18.20
CA GLN A 205 -5.88 -14.95 18.05
C GLN A 205 -6.81 -15.30 19.22
N VAL A 206 -6.87 -16.58 19.63
CA VAL A 206 -7.69 -17.04 20.78
C VAL A 206 -7.22 -16.40 22.08
N LYS A 207 -5.91 -16.32 22.32
CA LYS A 207 -5.32 -15.71 23.50
C LYS A 207 -5.67 -14.21 23.62
N ASN A 208 -5.63 -13.50 22.50
CA ASN A 208 -5.76 -12.03 22.48
C ASN A 208 -7.19 -11.55 22.20
N ARG A 209 -8.12 -12.46 21.84
CA ARG A 209 -9.53 -12.13 21.56
C ARG A 209 -10.48 -13.07 22.27
N LYS A 210 -11.40 -12.52 23.03
CA LYS A 210 -12.50 -13.31 23.61
C LYS A 210 -13.48 -13.73 22.52
N GLY A 211 -14.05 -14.92 22.68
CA GLY A 211 -15.11 -15.44 21.81
C GLY A 211 -14.62 -16.17 20.55
N LEU A 212 -13.33 -16.51 20.47
CA LEU A 212 -12.78 -17.39 19.45
C LEU A 212 -12.34 -18.73 20.10
N ALA A 213 -12.36 -19.79 19.32
CA ALA A 213 -11.87 -21.12 19.68
C ALA A 213 -11.27 -21.82 18.46
N ILE A 214 -10.35 -22.75 18.72
CA ILE A 214 -9.87 -23.69 17.71
C ILE A 214 -10.81 -24.89 17.75
N ALA A 215 -11.35 -25.28 16.60
CA ALA A 215 -12.23 -26.43 16.46
C ALA A 215 -11.43 -27.75 16.47
N ASP A 216 -12.10 -28.87 16.77
CA ASP A 216 -11.48 -30.21 16.75
C ASP A 216 -11.21 -30.72 15.31
N ALA A 217 -11.89 -30.15 14.30
CA ALA A 217 -11.66 -30.50 12.90
C ALA A 217 -10.23 -30.13 12.47
N VAL A 218 -9.51 -31.09 11.93
CA VAL A 218 -8.13 -30.92 11.47
C VAL A 218 -8.07 -31.24 9.98
N PRO A 219 -7.55 -30.33 9.13
CA PRO A 219 -7.35 -30.61 7.71
C PRO A 219 -6.45 -31.83 7.46
N GLU A 220 -6.75 -32.59 6.40
CA GLU A 220 -5.83 -33.60 5.91
C GLU A 220 -4.53 -32.92 5.45
N ASP A 221 -3.38 -33.57 5.64
CA ASP A 221 -2.06 -33.01 5.35
C ASP A 221 -1.85 -31.62 6.01
N SER A 222 -2.26 -31.53 7.28
CA SER A 222 -2.23 -30.27 8.03
C SER A 222 -0.81 -29.73 8.29
N ASP A 223 0.22 -30.57 8.20
CA ASP A 223 1.60 -30.16 8.44
C ASP A 223 2.14 -29.39 7.23
N THR A 224 2.40 -28.11 7.43
CA THR A 224 2.88 -27.20 6.39
C THR A 224 4.28 -26.73 6.68
N PRO A 225 5.26 -27.11 5.85
CA PRO A 225 6.65 -26.67 5.98
C PRO A 225 6.80 -25.20 5.57
N MET A 226 7.70 -24.50 6.23
CA MET A 226 8.07 -23.10 5.94
C MET A 226 9.50 -23.00 5.46
N ALA A 227 9.71 -22.20 4.40
CA ALA A 227 11.01 -21.92 3.83
C ALA A 227 11.12 -20.47 3.40
N ILE A 228 12.35 -19.99 3.24
CA ILE A 228 12.65 -18.63 2.77
C ILE A 228 12.71 -18.64 1.25
N ALA A 229 11.93 -17.76 0.61
CA ALA A 229 11.95 -17.65 -0.85
C ALA A 229 12.95 -16.59 -1.32
N VAL A 230 13.64 -16.89 -2.42
CA VAL A 230 14.56 -15.98 -3.14
C VAL A 230 14.20 -15.93 -4.61
N ALA A 231 14.71 -14.91 -5.32
CA ALA A 231 14.50 -14.81 -6.77
C ALA A 231 14.98 -16.06 -7.48
N LYS A 232 14.23 -16.48 -8.51
CA LYS A 232 14.52 -17.67 -9.31
C LYS A 232 15.94 -17.64 -9.86
N GLY A 233 16.71 -18.71 -9.65
CA GLY A 233 18.10 -18.84 -10.08
C GLY A 233 19.14 -18.24 -9.12
N ASN A 234 18.75 -17.61 -8.01
CA ASN A 234 19.69 -17.04 -7.04
C ASN A 234 20.21 -18.09 -6.05
N THR A 235 20.92 -19.08 -6.58
CA THR A 235 21.45 -20.22 -5.81
C THR A 235 22.52 -19.81 -4.79
N GLU A 236 23.24 -18.70 -5.04
CA GLU A 236 24.24 -18.17 -4.12
C GLU A 236 23.58 -17.70 -2.82
N LEU A 237 22.50 -16.92 -2.93
CA LEU A 237 21.77 -16.45 -1.76
C LEU A 237 21.11 -17.60 -1.00
N VAL A 238 20.56 -18.60 -1.71
CA VAL A 238 20.04 -19.84 -1.07
C VAL A 238 21.12 -20.52 -0.26
N ALA A 239 22.32 -20.67 -0.80
CA ALA A 239 23.42 -21.34 -0.10
C ALA A 239 23.85 -20.58 1.16
N GLU A 240 23.90 -19.22 1.12
CA GLU A 240 24.20 -18.40 2.30
C GLU A 240 23.10 -18.51 3.36
N ILE A 241 21.84 -18.45 2.97
CA ILE A 241 20.69 -18.63 3.88
C ILE A 241 20.76 -20.01 4.55
N ASN A 242 21.00 -21.07 3.77
CA ASN A 242 21.03 -22.44 4.27
C ASN A 242 22.15 -22.68 5.29
N LYS A 243 23.29 -21.99 5.19
CA LYS A 243 24.35 -22.05 6.23
C LYS A 243 23.81 -21.59 7.59
N THR A 244 23.10 -20.46 7.62
CA THR A 244 22.49 -19.96 8.85
C THR A 244 21.40 -20.89 9.35
N LEU A 245 20.50 -21.38 8.45
CA LEU A 245 19.42 -22.29 8.85
C LEU A 245 19.93 -23.62 9.40
N THR A 246 21.01 -24.17 8.82
CA THR A 246 21.66 -25.39 9.32
C THR A 246 22.10 -25.22 10.79
N ARG A 247 22.70 -24.09 11.13
CA ARG A 247 23.09 -23.75 12.50
C ARG A 247 21.88 -23.60 13.40
N LEU A 248 20.88 -22.79 13.01
CA LEU A 248 19.69 -22.52 13.82
C LEU A 248 18.85 -23.79 14.07
N ASN A 249 18.75 -24.68 13.07
CA ASN A 249 18.04 -25.96 13.20
C ASN A 249 18.79 -26.93 14.13
N ALA A 250 20.13 -26.98 14.07
CA ALA A 250 20.94 -27.79 14.95
C ALA A 250 20.83 -27.33 16.42
N GLU A 251 20.73 -26.04 16.65
CA GLU A 251 20.56 -25.41 17.97
C GLU A 251 19.10 -25.44 18.46
N LYS A 252 18.14 -25.82 17.62
CA LYS A 252 16.69 -25.69 17.84
C LYS A 252 16.28 -24.27 18.23
N ALA A 253 16.97 -23.28 17.64
CA ALA A 253 16.80 -21.88 17.99
C ALA A 253 15.42 -21.33 17.57
N VAL A 254 14.84 -21.86 16.49
CA VAL A 254 13.56 -21.39 15.95
C VAL A 254 12.41 -21.58 16.95
N ASP A 255 12.36 -22.71 17.66
CA ASP A 255 11.37 -22.94 18.73
C ASP A 255 11.50 -21.88 19.84
N GLY A 256 12.73 -21.54 20.21
CA GLY A 256 13.03 -20.47 21.18
C GLY A 256 12.58 -19.10 20.69
N TYR A 257 12.77 -18.80 19.39
CA TYR A 257 12.32 -17.55 18.79
C TYR A 257 10.78 -17.44 18.77
N ILE A 258 10.08 -18.54 18.46
CA ILE A 258 8.61 -18.58 18.50
C ILE A 258 8.12 -18.36 19.94
N GLN A 259 8.75 -18.98 20.94
CA GLN A 259 8.39 -18.76 22.34
C GLN A 259 8.62 -17.30 22.74
N GLN A 260 9.78 -16.73 22.43
CA GLN A 260 10.09 -15.33 22.71
C GLN A 260 9.12 -14.37 22.01
N ALA A 261 8.77 -14.65 20.76
CA ALA A 261 7.80 -13.88 20.00
C ALA A 261 6.40 -13.96 20.63
N ASN A 262 5.97 -15.13 21.13
CA ASN A 262 4.72 -15.30 21.87
C ASN A 262 4.68 -14.49 23.18
N GLU A 263 5.81 -14.32 23.85
CA GLU A 263 5.92 -13.45 25.03
C GLU A 263 5.79 -11.98 24.65
N MET A 264 6.43 -11.55 23.54
CA MET A 264 6.28 -10.20 23.00
C MET A 264 4.86 -9.91 22.53
N ASN A 265 4.15 -10.92 22.00
CA ASN A 265 2.76 -10.85 21.56
C ASN A 265 1.76 -10.93 22.74
N SER A 266 2.14 -10.55 23.93
CA SER A 266 1.22 -10.34 25.04
C SER A 266 0.36 -9.11 24.71
N GLY A 267 -0.78 -9.35 24.05
CA GLY A 267 -1.60 -8.34 23.41
C GLY A 267 -1.79 -7.10 24.28
N GLU A 268 -1.43 -5.94 23.76
CA GLU A 268 -1.75 -4.69 24.42
C GLU A 268 -3.25 -4.61 24.59
N THR A 269 -3.72 -4.59 25.84
CA THR A 269 -5.14 -4.42 26.13
C THR A 269 -5.61 -3.11 25.47
N ALA A 270 -6.42 -3.24 24.43
CA ALA A 270 -6.95 -2.09 23.72
C ALA A 270 -7.79 -1.26 24.69
N PRO A 271 -7.60 0.08 24.75
CA PRO A 271 -8.40 0.93 25.60
C PRO A 271 -9.89 0.75 25.30
N SER A 272 -10.72 0.81 26.35
CA SER A 272 -12.15 0.54 26.29
C SER A 272 -12.98 1.61 25.57
N ASN A 273 -12.43 2.83 25.40
CA ASN A 273 -13.12 3.91 24.71
C ASN A 273 -12.27 4.52 23.58
N ILE A 274 -12.94 5.08 22.58
CA ILE A 274 -12.32 5.60 21.36
C ILE A 274 -11.36 6.77 21.61
N PHE A 275 -11.58 7.60 22.63
CA PHE A 275 -10.71 8.75 22.93
C PHE A 275 -9.39 8.31 23.53
N SER A 276 -9.43 7.41 24.53
CA SER A 276 -8.20 6.84 25.11
C SER A 276 -7.45 5.99 24.08
N PHE A 277 -8.17 5.31 23.18
CA PHE A 277 -7.60 4.59 22.06
C PHE A 277 -6.86 5.54 21.12
N PHE A 278 -7.50 6.61 20.63
CA PHE A 278 -6.87 7.62 19.80
C PHE A 278 -5.63 8.21 20.48
N TRP A 279 -5.73 8.58 21.75
CA TRP A 279 -4.63 9.23 22.47
C TRP A 279 -3.42 8.30 22.62
N LYS A 280 -3.65 7.01 22.87
CA LYS A 280 -2.59 6.01 22.99
C LYS A 280 -1.84 5.83 21.66
N TYR A 281 -2.55 5.78 20.54
CA TYR A 281 -1.98 5.49 19.21
C TYR A 281 -1.84 6.74 18.31
N ARG A 282 -1.95 7.96 18.88
CA ARG A 282 -1.90 9.22 18.12
C ARG A 282 -0.64 9.38 17.25
N GLY A 283 0.48 8.79 17.64
CA GLY A 283 1.73 8.83 16.88
C GLY A 283 1.58 8.20 15.49
N PHE A 284 0.95 7.03 15.43
CA PHE A 284 0.68 6.34 14.16
C PHE A 284 -0.18 7.22 13.23
N TYR A 285 -1.26 7.78 13.76
CA TYR A 285 -2.16 8.64 12.98
C TYR A 285 -1.48 9.93 12.53
N ALA A 286 -0.63 10.53 13.36
CA ALA A 286 0.13 11.73 13.00
C ALA A 286 1.11 11.46 11.85
N ASP A 287 1.85 10.34 11.91
CA ASP A 287 2.73 9.93 10.84
C ASP A 287 1.93 9.63 9.55
N GLY A 288 0.81 8.94 9.67
CA GLY A 288 -0.09 8.68 8.54
C GLY A 288 -0.60 9.96 7.88
N VAL A 289 -1.03 10.95 8.66
CA VAL A 289 -1.45 12.28 8.17
C VAL A 289 -0.32 12.97 7.41
N LYS A 290 0.90 12.93 7.95
CA LYS A 290 2.08 13.53 7.31
C LYS A 290 2.32 12.94 5.92
N TYR A 291 2.32 11.61 5.79
CA TYR A 291 2.52 10.96 4.49
C TYR A 291 1.35 11.19 3.53
N THR A 292 0.11 11.13 4.00
CA THR A 292 -1.08 11.45 3.21
C THR A 292 -1.00 12.86 2.64
N LEU A 293 -0.64 13.87 3.45
CA LEU A 293 -0.51 15.25 3.00
C LEU A 293 0.67 15.42 2.02
N LEU A 294 1.82 14.80 2.30
CA LEU A 294 2.99 14.84 1.41
C LEU A 294 2.67 14.26 0.03
N LEU A 295 2.07 13.07 -0.02
CA LEU A 295 1.67 12.39 -1.24
C LEU A 295 0.66 13.21 -2.03
N SER A 296 -0.35 13.75 -1.34
CA SER A 296 -1.39 14.57 -1.98
C SER A 296 -0.83 15.87 -2.54
N ALA A 297 0.04 16.53 -1.79
CA ALA A 297 0.68 17.78 -2.23
C ALA A 297 1.56 17.56 -3.46
N LEU A 298 2.43 16.54 -3.44
CA LEU A 298 3.29 16.20 -4.56
C LEU A 298 2.48 15.66 -5.76
N GLY A 299 1.47 14.83 -5.51
CA GLY A 299 0.56 14.30 -6.53
C GLY A 299 -0.15 15.40 -7.29
N VAL A 300 -0.72 16.40 -6.59
CA VAL A 300 -1.36 17.54 -7.21
C VAL A 300 -0.35 18.47 -7.89
N LEU A 301 0.79 18.73 -7.26
CA LEU A 301 1.82 19.61 -7.85
C LEU A 301 2.32 19.07 -9.20
N PHE A 302 2.75 17.82 -9.25
CA PHE A 302 3.22 17.23 -10.50
C PHE A 302 2.06 16.94 -11.46
N GLY A 303 0.90 16.55 -10.93
CA GLY A 303 -0.34 16.43 -11.71
C GLY A 303 -0.73 17.75 -12.39
N PHE A 304 -0.60 18.88 -11.71
CA PHE A 304 -0.83 20.21 -12.27
C PHE A 304 0.11 20.50 -13.45
N LEU A 305 1.41 20.26 -13.28
CA LEU A 305 2.41 20.52 -14.32
C LEU A 305 2.18 19.64 -15.57
N ILE A 306 1.96 18.35 -15.36
CA ILE A 306 1.67 17.39 -16.44
C ILE A 306 0.30 17.71 -17.07
N GLY A 307 -0.72 17.94 -16.26
CA GLY A 307 -2.08 18.25 -16.72
C GLY A 307 -2.16 19.52 -17.56
N LEU A 308 -1.42 20.57 -17.16
CA LEU A 308 -1.31 21.79 -17.95
C LEU A 308 -0.70 21.52 -19.33
N LEU A 309 0.36 20.70 -19.39
CA LEU A 309 0.98 20.29 -20.64
C LEU A 309 -0.01 19.52 -21.54
N ILE A 310 -0.71 18.53 -20.98
CA ILE A 310 -1.71 17.74 -21.69
C ILE A 310 -2.86 18.63 -22.20
N ALA A 311 -3.32 19.58 -21.39
CA ALA A 311 -4.34 20.57 -21.83
C ALA A 311 -3.85 21.41 -23.01
N LEU A 312 -2.61 21.88 -22.98
CA LEU A 312 -2.01 22.64 -24.11
C LEU A 312 -1.90 21.78 -25.37
N LEU A 313 -1.53 20.51 -25.26
CA LEU A 313 -1.54 19.57 -26.39
C LEU A 313 -2.96 19.39 -26.95
N ARG A 314 -3.95 19.23 -26.07
CA ARG A 314 -5.36 19.05 -26.46
C ARG A 314 -5.97 20.29 -27.13
N LEU A 315 -5.55 21.48 -26.72
CA LEU A 315 -5.97 22.76 -27.30
C LEU A 315 -5.14 23.16 -28.53
N SER A 316 -4.12 22.39 -28.88
CA SER A 316 -3.30 22.65 -30.08
C SER A 316 -4.11 22.45 -31.35
N GLY A 317 -3.76 23.20 -32.43
CA GLY A 317 -4.34 23.00 -33.76
C GLY A 317 -3.88 21.72 -34.46
N VAL A 318 -2.94 20.95 -33.87
CA VAL A 318 -2.34 19.75 -34.47
C VAL A 318 -3.17 18.51 -34.09
N LYS A 319 -3.84 17.89 -35.07
CA LYS A 319 -4.75 16.76 -34.85
C LYS A 319 -4.09 15.59 -34.08
N ILE A 320 -2.84 15.25 -34.42
CA ILE A 320 -2.11 14.13 -33.78
C ILE A 320 -1.88 14.40 -32.29
N LEU A 321 -1.42 15.61 -31.93
CA LEU A 321 -1.19 16.01 -30.52
C LEU A 321 -2.49 16.02 -29.72
N LYS A 322 -3.56 16.52 -30.33
CA LYS A 322 -4.90 16.47 -29.72
C LYS A 322 -5.35 15.04 -29.48
N TRP A 323 -5.17 14.14 -30.45
CA TRP A 323 -5.58 12.75 -30.32
C TRP A 323 -4.81 12.03 -29.22
N ILE A 324 -3.48 12.21 -29.14
CA ILE A 324 -2.63 11.66 -28.06
C ILE A 324 -3.12 12.18 -26.69
N ALA A 325 -3.40 13.47 -26.57
CA ALA A 325 -3.86 14.04 -25.30
C ALA A 325 -5.24 13.51 -24.90
N VAL A 326 -6.14 13.30 -25.85
CA VAL A 326 -7.46 12.69 -25.62
C VAL A 326 -7.30 11.25 -25.17
N ALA A 327 -6.53 10.43 -25.90
CA ALA A 327 -6.27 9.04 -25.54
C ALA A 327 -5.67 8.92 -24.12
N TYR A 328 -4.69 9.76 -23.78
CA TYR A 328 -4.09 9.82 -22.45
C TYR A 328 -5.16 10.07 -21.36
N THR A 329 -5.99 11.12 -21.53
CA THR A 329 -7.00 11.47 -20.53
C THR A 329 -8.10 10.39 -20.41
N GLU A 330 -8.56 9.80 -21.53
CA GLU A 330 -9.60 8.78 -21.51
C GLU A 330 -9.11 7.47 -20.88
N VAL A 331 -7.87 7.02 -21.19
CA VAL A 331 -7.31 5.81 -20.60
C VAL A 331 -7.16 5.96 -19.09
N LEU A 332 -6.57 7.05 -18.61
CA LEU A 332 -6.32 7.23 -17.18
C LEU A 332 -7.59 7.46 -16.37
N ARG A 333 -8.58 8.16 -16.94
CA ARG A 333 -9.87 8.36 -16.26
C ARG A 333 -10.80 7.17 -16.40
N GLY A 334 -10.59 6.31 -17.38
CA GLY A 334 -11.37 5.10 -17.64
C GLY A 334 -10.84 3.85 -16.94
N THR A 335 -9.68 3.92 -16.29
CA THR A 335 -9.09 2.77 -15.58
C THR A 335 -9.01 3.02 -14.07
N PRO A 336 -9.21 1.98 -13.22
CA PRO A 336 -9.09 2.13 -11.77
C PRO A 336 -7.68 2.54 -11.34
N MET A 337 -7.57 3.50 -10.41
CA MET A 337 -6.27 3.98 -9.93
C MET A 337 -5.43 2.87 -9.27
N LEU A 338 -6.06 1.91 -8.60
CA LEU A 338 -5.34 0.75 -8.04
C LEU A 338 -4.61 -0.05 -9.13
N VAL A 339 -5.26 -0.27 -10.28
CA VAL A 339 -4.63 -0.97 -11.41
C VAL A 339 -3.45 -0.17 -11.96
N GLN A 340 -3.60 1.16 -12.07
CA GLN A 340 -2.51 2.05 -12.48
C GLN A 340 -1.32 1.96 -11.51
N LEU A 341 -1.59 1.97 -10.20
CA LEU A 341 -0.59 1.84 -9.14
C LEU A 341 0.20 0.53 -9.28
N LEU A 342 -0.49 -0.59 -9.45
CA LEU A 342 0.14 -1.91 -9.59
C LEU A 342 0.95 -2.03 -10.88
N ILE A 343 0.46 -1.48 -12.01
CA ILE A 343 1.20 -1.43 -13.27
C ILE A 343 2.48 -0.60 -13.12
N ILE A 344 2.40 0.58 -12.48
CA ILE A 344 3.57 1.44 -12.28
C ILE A 344 4.56 0.77 -11.33
N HIS A 345 4.07 0.24 -10.21
CA HIS A 345 4.93 -0.29 -9.16
C HIS A 345 5.59 -1.62 -9.54
N TYR A 346 4.85 -2.55 -10.12
CA TYR A 346 5.35 -3.88 -10.50
C TYR A 346 5.61 -4.01 -12.00
N GLY A 347 4.66 -3.59 -12.84
CA GLY A 347 4.74 -3.80 -14.28
C GLY A 347 5.87 -3.03 -14.95
N ILE A 348 5.98 -1.72 -14.71
CA ILE A 348 7.04 -0.89 -15.30
C ILE A 348 8.39 -1.25 -14.70
N ALA A 349 8.44 -1.51 -13.38
CA ALA A 349 9.67 -1.94 -12.71
C ALA A 349 10.26 -3.18 -13.37
N THR A 350 9.44 -4.21 -13.59
CA THR A 350 9.87 -5.47 -14.23
C THR A 350 10.19 -5.30 -15.72
N ALA A 351 9.37 -4.53 -16.46
CA ALA A 351 9.55 -4.40 -17.93
C ALA A 351 10.80 -3.60 -18.31
N PHE A 352 11.24 -2.66 -17.48
CA PHE A 352 12.35 -1.73 -17.78
C PHE A 352 13.52 -1.83 -16.81
N ASP A 353 13.50 -2.79 -15.87
CA ASP A 353 14.51 -2.97 -14.82
C ASP A 353 14.72 -1.66 -13.98
N ILE A 354 13.63 -0.96 -13.68
CA ILE A 354 13.66 0.28 -12.91
C ILE A 354 13.15 0.01 -11.50
N LYS A 355 13.98 0.19 -10.48
CA LYS A 355 13.59 0.02 -9.07
C LYS A 355 12.97 1.30 -8.51
N PHE A 356 11.64 1.34 -8.43
CA PHE A 356 10.94 2.42 -7.73
C PHE A 356 10.77 2.09 -6.25
N THR A 357 11.01 3.08 -5.39
CA THR A 357 10.54 2.99 -4.00
C THR A 357 9.01 3.05 -3.96
N VAL A 358 8.38 2.53 -2.90
CA VAL A 358 6.91 2.60 -2.72
C VAL A 358 6.40 4.03 -2.75
N LEU A 359 7.18 4.97 -2.14
CA LEU A 359 6.84 6.38 -2.12
C LEU A 359 6.88 6.99 -3.53
N GLN A 360 7.90 6.68 -4.33
CA GLN A 360 8.01 7.12 -5.72
C GLN A 360 6.85 6.60 -6.56
N SER A 361 6.54 5.30 -6.46
CA SER A 361 5.40 4.71 -7.19
C SER A 361 4.08 5.38 -6.81
N GLY A 362 3.87 5.65 -5.52
CA GLY A 362 2.69 6.37 -5.04
C GLY A 362 2.59 7.78 -5.61
N ILE A 363 3.68 8.57 -5.53
CA ILE A 363 3.73 9.94 -6.08
C ILE A 363 3.50 9.93 -7.59
N ILE A 364 4.17 9.04 -8.33
CA ILE A 364 4.02 8.94 -9.79
C ILE A 364 2.58 8.60 -10.16
N THR A 365 1.97 7.61 -9.50
CA THR A 365 0.60 7.20 -9.78
C THR A 365 -0.39 8.31 -9.52
N LEU A 366 -0.33 8.94 -8.33
CA LEU A 366 -1.20 10.05 -7.98
C LEU A 366 -1.02 11.23 -8.93
N SER A 367 0.22 11.53 -9.35
CA SER A 367 0.52 12.61 -10.28
C SER A 367 -0.03 12.35 -11.69
N ILE A 368 0.17 11.14 -12.22
CA ILE A 368 -0.32 10.74 -13.54
C ILE A 368 -1.85 10.74 -13.54
N ASN A 369 -2.48 10.15 -12.53
CA ASN A 369 -3.92 10.12 -12.41
C ASN A 369 -4.51 11.53 -12.30
N SER A 370 -4.04 12.34 -11.33
CA SER A 370 -4.49 13.74 -11.15
C SER A 370 -4.26 14.60 -12.41
N SER A 371 -3.18 14.36 -13.15
CA SER A 371 -2.91 15.11 -14.38
C SER A 371 -3.99 14.96 -15.44
N ALA A 372 -4.63 13.79 -15.54
CA ALA A 372 -5.71 13.55 -16.49
C ALA A 372 -6.97 14.36 -16.12
N TYR A 373 -7.29 14.43 -14.82
CA TYR A 373 -8.40 15.26 -14.33
C TYR A 373 -8.10 16.76 -14.46
N LEU A 374 -6.90 17.18 -14.05
CA LEU A 374 -6.47 18.58 -14.17
C LEU A 374 -6.39 19.06 -15.63
N ALA A 375 -5.97 18.19 -16.56
CA ALA A 375 -5.98 18.51 -17.99
C ALA A 375 -7.40 18.84 -18.49
N GLU A 376 -8.39 18.09 -18.02
CA GLU A 376 -9.79 18.33 -18.37
C GLU A 376 -10.33 19.59 -17.69
N ILE A 377 -9.97 19.86 -16.44
CA ILE A 377 -10.31 21.08 -15.70
C ILE A 377 -9.74 22.31 -16.45
N PHE A 378 -8.47 22.28 -16.86
CA PHE A 378 -7.88 23.36 -17.64
C PHE A 378 -8.58 23.57 -18.99
N ARG A 379 -8.85 22.49 -19.72
CA ARG A 379 -9.57 22.53 -20.98
C ARG A 379 -10.96 23.13 -20.80
N ALA A 380 -11.72 22.66 -19.84
CA ALA A 380 -13.08 23.13 -19.57
C ALA A 380 -13.09 24.61 -19.15
N GLY A 381 -12.16 25.03 -18.31
CA GLY A 381 -12.04 26.42 -17.88
C GLY A 381 -11.70 27.38 -19.03
N ILE A 382 -10.78 26.99 -19.92
CA ILE A 382 -10.43 27.80 -21.09
C ILE A 382 -11.59 27.85 -22.10
N GLN A 383 -12.26 26.73 -22.34
CA GLN A 383 -13.39 26.66 -23.28
C GLN A 383 -14.69 27.23 -22.71
N GLY A 384 -14.80 27.35 -21.39
CA GLY A 384 -15.94 27.92 -20.68
C GLY A 384 -15.99 29.43 -20.71
N VAL A 385 -14.91 30.11 -21.09
CA VAL A 385 -14.94 31.58 -21.31
C VAL A 385 -15.80 31.89 -22.53
N ASP A 386 -16.67 32.90 -22.39
CA ASP A 386 -17.59 33.31 -23.44
C ASP A 386 -16.84 33.59 -24.76
N LYS A 387 -17.31 33.00 -25.85
CA LYS A 387 -16.70 33.11 -27.17
C LYS A 387 -16.66 34.56 -27.66
N GLY A 388 -17.64 35.41 -27.28
CA GLY A 388 -17.70 36.80 -27.59
C GLY A 388 -16.50 37.61 -27.11
N GLN A 389 -15.84 37.16 -25.99
CA GLN A 389 -14.60 37.77 -25.51
C GLN A 389 -13.46 37.64 -26.53
N MET A 390 -13.34 36.48 -27.16
CA MET A 390 -12.36 36.26 -28.21
C MET A 390 -12.70 37.02 -29.49
N GLU A 391 -13.97 37.04 -29.85
CA GLU A 391 -14.47 37.73 -31.04
C GLU A 391 -14.29 39.26 -30.93
N ALA A 392 -14.66 39.82 -29.78
CA ALA A 392 -14.45 41.25 -29.48
C ALA A 392 -12.97 41.64 -29.53
N ALA A 393 -12.10 40.85 -28.90
CA ALA A 393 -10.66 41.08 -28.96
C ALA A 393 -10.12 41.03 -30.38
N ARG A 394 -10.60 40.09 -31.20
CA ARG A 394 -10.20 39.97 -32.61
C ARG A 394 -10.70 41.15 -33.44
N SER A 395 -11.90 41.64 -33.18
CA SER A 395 -12.48 42.81 -33.84
C SER A 395 -11.71 44.11 -33.53
N LEU A 396 -11.10 44.19 -32.35
CA LEU A 396 -10.20 45.26 -31.95
C LEU A 396 -8.75 45.10 -32.51
N GLY A 397 -8.53 44.14 -33.41
CA GLY A 397 -7.24 43.93 -34.07
C GLY A 397 -6.23 43.12 -33.24
N MET A 398 -6.60 42.58 -32.07
CA MET A 398 -5.68 41.78 -31.26
C MET A 398 -5.35 40.46 -31.95
N PRO A 399 -4.08 40.05 -32.08
CA PRO A 399 -3.73 38.73 -32.54
C PRO A 399 -4.21 37.69 -31.52
N ARG A 400 -4.61 36.49 -32.02
CA ARG A 400 -5.20 35.42 -31.20
C ARG A 400 -4.36 35.09 -29.93
N GLY A 401 -3.04 35.08 -30.05
CA GLY A 401 -2.15 34.79 -28.91
C GLY A 401 -2.18 35.86 -27.82
N MET A 402 -2.32 37.13 -28.21
CA MET A 402 -2.46 38.26 -27.28
C MET A 402 -3.83 38.19 -26.58
N ALA A 403 -4.93 38.02 -27.33
CA ALA A 403 -6.27 37.86 -26.78
C ALA A 403 -6.36 36.67 -25.81
N MET A 404 -5.73 35.53 -26.15
CA MET A 404 -5.65 34.39 -25.27
C MET A 404 -4.95 34.72 -23.95
N ARG A 405 -3.79 35.39 -24.00
CA ARG A 405 -2.96 35.66 -22.80
C ARG A 405 -3.54 36.77 -21.92
N THR A 406 -4.13 37.81 -22.50
CA THR A 406 -4.55 39.00 -21.76
C THR A 406 -6.03 39.01 -21.38
N ILE A 407 -6.87 38.24 -22.07
CA ILE A 407 -8.33 38.23 -21.84
C ILE A 407 -8.82 36.86 -21.39
N ILE A 408 -8.54 35.80 -22.18
CA ILE A 408 -9.13 34.47 -21.94
C ILE A 408 -8.49 33.77 -20.74
N ILE A 409 -7.15 33.68 -20.70
CA ILE A 409 -6.46 32.95 -19.61
C ILE A 409 -6.74 33.53 -18.22
N PRO A 410 -6.72 34.86 -17.98
CA PRO A 410 -7.04 35.41 -16.68
C PRO A 410 -8.46 35.08 -16.20
N GLN A 411 -9.45 35.08 -17.13
CA GLN A 411 -10.82 34.65 -16.80
C GLN A 411 -10.91 33.15 -16.55
N ALA A 412 -10.25 32.32 -17.37
CA ALA A 412 -10.21 30.89 -17.20
C ALA A 412 -9.58 30.48 -15.86
N ILE A 413 -8.49 31.16 -15.41
CA ILE A 413 -7.84 30.85 -14.13
C ILE A 413 -8.81 30.99 -12.97
N LYS A 414 -9.68 31.98 -12.95
CA LYS A 414 -10.66 32.21 -11.90
C LYS A 414 -11.65 31.04 -11.78
N SER A 415 -12.09 30.47 -12.90
CA SER A 415 -12.99 29.31 -12.91
C SER A 415 -12.27 27.96 -12.62
N VAL A 416 -10.98 27.88 -12.96
CA VAL A 416 -10.18 26.64 -12.81
C VAL A 416 -9.67 26.46 -11.37
N LEU A 417 -9.31 27.56 -10.67
CA LEU A 417 -8.73 27.50 -9.32
C LEU A 417 -9.59 26.75 -8.29
N PRO A 418 -10.92 26.97 -8.20
CA PRO A 418 -11.78 26.20 -7.30
C PRO A 418 -11.77 24.69 -7.63
N ALA A 419 -11.77 24.36 -8.93
CA ALA A 419 -11.75 22.97 -9.38
C ALA A 419 -10.43 22.27 -9.05
N ILE A 420 -9.28 22.97 -9.16
CA ILE A 420 -7.96 22.45 -8.72
C ILE A 420 -7.96 22.20 -7.21
N GLY A 421 -8.54 23.12 -6.44
CA GLY A 421 -8.67 22.96 -5.00
C GLY A 421 -9.50 21.73 -4.63
N ASN A 422 -10.61 21.50 -5.33
CA ASN A 422 -11.43 20.31 -5.14
C ASN A 422 -10.66 19.02 -5.52
N GLU A 423 -9.84 19.05 -6.56
CA GLU A 423 -8.98 17.92 -6.94
C GLU A 423 -8.01 17.57 -5.81
N PHE A 424 -7.45 18.56 -5.09
CA PHE A 424 -6.61 18.30 -3.93
C PHE A 424 -7.38 17.57 -2.80
N VAL A 425 -8.63 17.95 -2.54
CA VAL A 425 -9.51 17.25 -1.57
C VAL A 425 -9.76 15.80 -2.01
N VAL A 426 -9.95 15.57 -3.30
CA VAL A 426 -10.14 14.22 -3.86
C VAL A 426 -8.88 13.38 -3.65
N ILE A 427 -7.72 13.88 -4.02
CA ILE A 427 -6.42 13.17 -3.92
C ILE A 427 -6.08 12.78 -2.48
N ILE A 428 -6.44 13.59 -1.47
CA ILE A 428 -6.26 13.21 -0.05
C ILE A 428 -6.98 11.89 0.26
N LYS A 429 -8.18 11.69 -0.26
CA LYS A 429 -8.95 10.45 -0.02
C LYS A 429 -8.41 9.29 -0.87
N GLU A 430 -8.10 9.57 -2.11
CA GLU A 430 -7.60 8.57 -3.06
C GLU A 430 -6.18 8.11 -2.75
N SER A 431 -5.38 8.93 -2.04
CA SER A 431 -4.05 8.50 -1.58
C SER A 431 -4.08 7.26 -0.71
N SER A 432 -5.21 6.94 -0.05
CA SER A 432 -5.38 5.69 0.72
C SER A 432 -5.08 4.41 -0.08
N ILE A 433 -5.16 4.47 -1.40
CA ILE A 433 -4.83 3.35 -2.31
C ILE A 433 -3.34 2.97 -2.21
N VAL A 434 -2.45 3.90 -1.92
CA VAL A 434 -1.01 3.61 -1.88
C VAL A 434 -0.60 2.70 -0.71
N SER A 435 -1.48 2.55 0.28
CA SER A 435 -1.32 1.58 1.37
C SER A 435 -1.18 0.13 0.86
N PHE A 436 -1.76 -0.18 -0.30
CA PHE A 436 -1.68 -1.50 -0.94
C PHE A 436 -0.26 -1.92 -1.35
N ILE A 437 0.61 -0.95 -1.58
CA ILE A 437 2.03 -1.21 -1.89
C ILE A 437 2.96 -0.93 -0.71
N GLY A 438 2.41 -0.72 0.50
CA GLY A 438 3.18 -0.52 1.72
C GLY A 438 3.62 0.92 2.01
N VAL A 439 3.00 1.93 1.40
CA VAL A 439 3.26 3.33 1.78
C VAL A 439 2.56 3.62 3.11
N ALA A 440 3.32 4.16 4.07
CA ALA A 440 2.86 4.42 5.45
C ALA A 440 1.92 5.64 5.56
N ASP A 441 0.89 5.72 4.71
CA ASP A 441 -0.16 6.72 4.76
C ASP A 441 -1.14 6.50 5.93
N LEU A 442 -2.16 7.33 6.06
CA LEU A 442 -3.12 7.24 7.16
C LEU A 442 -3.88 5.89 7.19
N MET A 443 -4.21 5.32 6.03
CA MET A 443 -4.90 4.04 5.98
C MET A 443 -4.00 2.87 6.36
N PHE A 444 -2.74 2.89 5.90
CA PHE A 444 -1.72 1.92 6.32
C PHE A 444 -1.52 1.94 7.83
N GLN A 445 -1.37 3.13 8.42
CA GLN A 445 -1.19 3.28 9.86
C GLN A 445 -2.42 2.82 10.66
N ALA A 446 -3.62 3.08 10.16
CA ALA A 446 -4.84 2.56 10.77
C ALA A 446 -4.88 1.02 10.74
N ASN A 447 -4.47 0.39 9.64
CA ASN A 447 -4.36 -1.07 9.55
C ASN A 447 -3.27 -1.61 10.48
N ALA A 448 -2.11 -0.95 10.59
CA ALA A 448 -1.07 -1.30 11.55
C ALA A 448 -1.59 -1.30 12.99
N VAL A 449 -2.36 -0.27 13.37
CA VAL A 449 -3.00 -0.21 14.70
C VAL A 449 -4.08 -1.29 14.87
N ARG A 450 -4.83 -1.65 13.81
CA ARG A 450 -5.79 -2.77 13.84
C ARG A 450 -5.11 -4.09 14.19
N THR A 451 -4.02 -4.36 13.53
CA THR A 451 -3.23 -5.58 13.74
C THR A 451 -2.66 -5.61 15.15
N LEU A 452 -2.00 -4.52 15.56
CA LEU A 452 -1.38 -4.37 16.88
C LEU A 452 -2.38 -4.56 18.05
N THR A 453 -3.59 -4.00 17.91
CA THR A 453 -4.58 -3.98 18.99
C THR A 453 -5.65 -5.04 18.88
N TYR A 454 -5.62 -5.85 17.83
CA TYR A 454 -6.69 -6.79 17.49
C TYR A 454 -8.10 -6.14 17.45
N SER A 455 -8.17 -4.80 17.31
CA SER A 455 -9.42 -4.03 17.28
C SER A 455 -9.87 -3.78 15.85
N GLY A 456 -10.99 -4.37 15.43
CA GLY A 456 -11.49 -4.26 14.06
C GLY A 456 -12.05 -2.87 13.69
N LEU A 457 -12.67 -2.16 14.64
CA LEU A 457 -13.50 -0.98 14.34
C LEU A 457 -12.84 0.36 14.70
N TYR A 458 -12.29 0.50 15.91
CA TYR A 458 -11.81 1.80 16.39
C TYR A 458 -10.76 2.46 15.50
N PRO A 459 -9.72 1.73 15.00
CA PRO A 459 -8.73 2.34 14.12
C PRO A 459 -9.31 2.91 12.84
N LEU A 460 -10.29 2.22 12.24
CA LEU A 460 -10.93 2.66 11.00
C LEU A 460 -11.84 3.86 11.22
N VAL A 461 -12.62 3.89 12.33
CA VAL A 461 -13.47 5.03 12.69
C VAL A 461 -12.62 6.27 12.96
N ILE A 462 -11.50 6.11 13.66
CA ILE A 462 -10.55 7.21 13.90
C ILE A 462 -9.95 7.72 12.58
N ALA A 463 -9.49 6.82 11.70
CA ALA A 463 -8.96 7.21 10.40
C ALA A 463 -10.01 7.95 9.56
N ALA A 464 -11.25 7.45 9.51
CA ALA A 464 -12.35 8.11 8.83
C ALA A 464 -12.61 9.51 9.38
N GLY A 465 -12.59 9.67 10.71
CA GLY A 465 -12.71 10.96 11.38
C GLY A 465 -11.59 11.93 11.00
N ILE A 466 -10.34 11.45 10.95
CA ILE A 466 -9.18 12.26 10.55
C ILE A 466 -9.28 12.69 9.09
N TYR A 467 -9.62 11.76 8.15
CA TYR A 467 -9.86 12.11 6.76
C TYR A 467 -10.95 13.17 6.62
N LEU A 468 -12.05 13.03 7.36
CA LEU A 468 -13.14 14.00 7.35
C LEU A 468 -12.66 15.38 7.84
N ILE A 469 -11.92 15.44 8.95
CA ILE A 469 -11.36 16.69 9.46
C ILE A 469 -10.40 17.34 8.45
N MET A 470 -9.48 16.57 7.87
CA MET A 470 -8.54 17.06 6.87
C MET A 470 -9.26 17.66 5.66
N THR A 471 -10.25 16.94 5.11
CA THR A 471 -11.02 17.38 3.94
C THR A 471 -11.90 18.60 4.27
N LEU A 472 -12.50 18.67 5.44
CA LEU A 472 -13.29 19.84 5.89
C LEU A 472 -12.42 21.08 6.09
N ILE A 473 -11.24 20.94 6.71
CA ILE A 473 -10.30 22.06 6.89
C ILE A 473 -9.88 22.59 5.54
N LEU A 474 -9.43 21.70 4.63
CA LEU A 474 -8.99 22.11 3.31
C LEU A 474 -10.11 22.75 2.50
N SER A 475 -11.31 22.17 2.48
CA SER A 475 -12.47 22.75 1.80
C SER A 475 -12.83 24.13 2.33
N LYS A 476 -12.76 24.38 3.65
CA LYS A 476 -12.98 25.69 4.22
C LYS A 476 -11.91 26.70 3.78
N LEU A 477 -10.64 26.31 3.79
CA LEU A 477 -9.54 27.16 3.32
C LEU A 477 -9.72 27.51 1.83
N LEU A 478 -10.08 26.56 0.98
CA LEU A 478 -10.37 26.78 -0.42
C LEU A 478 -11.54 27.74 -0.63
N ASN A 479 -12.64 27.55 0.08
CA ASN A 479 -13.81 28.46 0.00
C ASN A 479 -13.47 29.90 0.42
N VAL A 480 -12.61 30.08 1.44
CA VAL A 480 -12.13 31.43 1.81
C VAL A 480 -11.28 32.05 0.72
N PHE A 481 -10.40 31.24 0.12
CA PHE A 481 -9.55 31.68 -0.99
C PHE A 481 -10.37 32.05 -2.23
N GLU A 482 -11.36 31.25 -2.61
CA GLU A 482 -12.30 31.49 -3.71
C GLU A 482 -13.08 32.81 -3.53
N ARG A 483 -13.64 33.04 -2.33
CA ARG A 483 -14.34 34.26 -2.00
C ARG A 483 -13.47 35.50 -2.15
N ARG A 484 -12.18 35.42 -1.79
CA ARG A 484 -11.25 36.55 -1.97
C ARG A 484 -10.94 36.85 -3.44
N LEU A 485 -10.84 35.79 -4.29
CA LEU A 485 -10.62 35.93 -5.72
C LEU A 485 -11.85 36.55 -6.42
N SER A 486 -13.05 36.10 -6.05
CA SER A 486 -14.32 36.58 -6.63
C SER A 486 -14.68 38.02 -6.17
N ALA A 487 -14.25 38.43 -4.98
CA ALA A 487 -14.50 39.80 -4.48
C ALA A 487 -13.80 40.90 -5.29
N GLY A 488 -12.82 40.56 -6.12
CA GLY A 488 -12.16 41.50 -7.05
C GLY A 488 -12.96 41.82 -8.32
N ASP A 489 -14.03 41.05 -8.62
CA ASP A 489 -14.85 41.22 -9.83
C ASP A 489 -16.06 42.16 -9.65
N ASN A 490 -16.41 42.48 -8.40
CA ASN A 490 -17.53 43.37 -8.08
C ASN A 490 -17.10 44.85 -7.87
N ARG A 491 -15.96 45.25 -8.40
CA ARG A 491 -15.52 46.66 -8.44
C ARG A 491 -15.37 47.16 -9.86
#